data_9a456a59f9d7aa25b26e32f8ab7130e3
#
_entry.id   9a456a59f9d7aa25b26e32f8ab7130e3
#
_cell.length_a   1.000
_cell.length_b   1.000
_cell.length_c   1.000
_cell.angle_alpha   90.00
_cell.angle_beta   90.00
_cell.angle_gamma   90.00
#
_symmetry.space_group_name_H-M   'P 1'
#
loop_
_entity.id
_entity.type
_entity.pdbx_description
1 polymer ?
#
loop_
_entity_poly.entity_id
_entity_poly.type
_entity_poly.pdbx_seq_one_letter_code
_entity_poly.pdbx_strand_id
1 'polypeptide(L)'
;MKLDAKSTIETGKAILGIEFGSTRIKAVLIDQENKPIAQGSHTWENQLVDGLWTYSIDAIWNGLQDCYSDLRSNVKELYGIEIETLAAIGISAMMHGYMAFNKEQEILVPFRTWRNTNTCLLYTSPSPR
;
A
#
# COMPACT_ATOMS: atom_id res chain seq x y z
N MET A 1 14.61 5.91 28.56
CA MET A 1 15.19 4.60 28.24
C MET A 1 14.77 4.17 26.85
N LYS A 2 15.72 3.71 26.06
CA LYS A 2 15.44 3.22 24.72
C LYS A 2 14.86 1.81 24.76
N LEU A 3 13.75 1.61 24.08
CA LEU A 3 13.11 0.28 23.97
C LEU A 3 13.80 -0.55 22.90
N ASP A 4 13.91 -1.85 23.12
CA ASP A 4 14.30 -2.78 22.05
C ASP A 4 13.13 -2.99 21.09
N ALA A 5 13.35 -3.68 19.98
CA ALA A 5 12.33 -3.89 18.97
C ALA A 5 11.10 -4.61 19.53
N LYS A 6 11.31 -5.66 20.29
CA LYS A 6 10.21 -6.44 20.87
C LYS A 6 9.37 -5.58 21.79
N SER A 7 10.00 -4.83 22.72
CA SER A 7 9.29 -3.96 23.64
C SER A 7 8.57 -2.83 22.94
N THR A 8 9.14 -2.30 21.86
CA THR A 8 8.48 -1.29 21.03
C THR A 8 7.16 -1.79 20.48
N ILE A 9 7.13 -3.03 19.99
CA ILE A 9 5.92 -3.64 19.46
C ILE A 9 4.93 -3.93 20.59
N GLU A 10 5.38 -4.53 21.68
CA GLU A 10 4.53 -4.91 22.80
C GLU A 10 3.84 -3.71 23.46
N THR A 11 4.51 -2.58 23.51
CA THR A 11 3.97 -1.37 24.13
C THR A 11 3.16 -0.50 23.17
N GLY A 12 2.96 -0.96 21.92
CA GLY A 12 2.18 -0.23 20.93
C GLY A 12 2.84 1.06 20.44
N LYS A 13 4.16 1.12 20.47
CA LYS A 13 4.91 2.32 20.06
C LYS A 13 5.52 2.20 18.69
N ALA A 14 5.32 1.06 18.01
CA ALA A 14 5.78 0.88 16.66
C ALA A 14 4.89 1.65 15.67
N ILE A 15 5.49 2.10 14.58
CA ILE A 15 4.81 2.83 13.53
C ILE A 15 4.87 1.98 12.26
N LEU A 16 3.74 1.88 11.56
CA LEU A 16 3.63 1.10 10.33
C LEU A 16 3.60 2.04 9.13
N GLY A 17 4.54 1.84 8.20
CA GLY A 17 4.52 2.49 6.90
C GLY A 17 4.08 1.50 5.84
N ILE A 18 3.15 1.89 4.97
CA ILE A 18 2.67 1.06 3.87
C ILE A 18 2.88 1.83 2.57
N GLU A 19 3.47 1.17 1.57
CA GLU A 19 3.67 1.74 0.25
C GLU A 19 2.98 0.88 -0.79
N PHE A 20 2.08 1.48 -1.56
CA PHE A 20 1.45 0.83 -2.72
C PHE A 20 2.27 1.16 -3.97
N GLY A 21 3.28 0.35 -4.23
CA GLY A 21 4.11 0.49 -5.42
C GLY A 21 3.49 -0.20 -6.62
N SER A 22 4.04 0.05 -7.81
CA SER A 22 3.50 -0.49 -9.06
C SER A 22 3.68 -2.00 -9.20
N THR A 23 4.69 -2.57 -8.55
CA THR A 23 4.98 -4.00 -8.62
C THR A 23 4.91 -4.69 -7.27
N ARG A 24 4.76 -3.93 -6.20
CA ARG A 24 4.81 -4.47 -4.84
C ARG A 24 4.10 -3.55 -3.87
N ILE A 25 3.32 -4.14 -2.98
CA ILE A 25 2.89 -3.46 -1.76
C ILE A 25 3.90 -3.82 -0.69
N LYS A 26 4.38 -2.84 0.04
CA LYS A 26 5.42 -3.03 1.04
C LYS A 26 5.00 -2.43 2.36
N ALA A 27 5.22 -3.17 3.44
CA ALA A 27 4.96 -2.71 4.79
C ALA A 27 6.26 -2.73 5.59
N VAL A 28 6.52 -1.67 6.33
CA VAL A 28 7.70 -1.55 7.18
C VAL A 28 7.25 -1.12 8.56
N LEU A 29 7.67 -1.86 9.56
CA LEU A 29 7.46 -1.48 10.95
C LEU A 29 8.72 -0.82 11.46
N ILE A 30 8.60 0.38 12.03
CA ILE A 30 9.73 1.14 12.55
C ILE A 30 9.57 1.44 14.02
N ASP A 31 10.70 1.66 14.68
CA ASP A 31 10.73 2.09 16.07
C ASP A 31 10.67 3.62 16.18
N GLN A 32 10.80 4.12 17.39
CA GLN A 32 10.72 5.56 17.66
C GLN A 32 11.91 6.35 17.10
N GLU A 33 12.95 5.68 16.67
CA GLU A 33 14.13 6.31 16.05
C GLU A 33 14.11 6.12 14.53
N ASN A 34 12.96 5.74 13.97
CA ASN A 34 12.77 5.49 12.54
C ASN A 34 13.59 4.31 12.00
N LYS A 35 13.95 3.38 12.87
CA LYS A 35 14.73 2.21 12.48
C LYS A 35 13.79 1.08 12.10
N PRO A 36 13.95 0.46 10.92
CA PRO A 36 13.13 -0.70 10.56
C PRO A 36 13.36 -1.87 11.50
N ILE A 37 12.28 -2.45 12.01
CA ILE A 37 12.33 -3.59 12.91
C ILE A 37 11.63 -4.82 12.36
N ALA A 38 10.78 -4.67 11.34
CA ALA A 38 10.19 -5.79 10.62
C ALA A 38 9.63 -5.30 9.29
N GLN A 39 9.45 -6.20 8.34
CA GLN A 39 8.94 -5.88 7.00
C GLN A 39 8.01 -6.98 6.52
N GLY A 40 7.13 -6.61 5.59
CA GLY A 40 6.30 -7.53 4.85
C GLY A 40 6.06 -6.99 3.46
N SER A 41 5.64 -7.86 2.53
CA SER A 41 5.40 -7.43 1.15
C SER A 41 4.41 -8.35 0.45
N HIS A 42 3.86 -7.81 -0.65
CA HIS A 42 2.99 -8.53 -1.58
C HIS A 42 3.34 -8.09 -2.99
N THR A 43 3.68 -9.03 -3.85
CA THR A 43 4.00 -8.75 -5.25
C THR A 43 2.72 -8.76 -6.07
N TRP A 44 2.53 -7.76 -6.91
CA TRP A 44 1.36 -7.65 -7.77
C TRP A 44 1.73 -6.97 -9.09
N GLU A 45 0.79 -6.93 -10.03
CA GLU A 45 1.00 -6.29 -11.32
C GLU A 45 -0.26 -5.56 -11.79
N ASN A 46 -0.05 -4.49 -12.57
CA ASN A 46 -1.13 -3.90 -13.39
C ASN A 46 -1.70 -4.94 -14.31
N GLN A 47 -3.00 -4.87 -14.56
CA GLN A 47 -3.66 -5.69 -15.56
C GLN A 47 -4.26 -4.80 -16.64
N LEU A 48 -4.19 -5.25 -17.87
CA LEU A 48 -4.83 -4.57 -19.00
C LEU A 48 -6.22 -5.16 -19.16
N VAL A 49 -7.23 -4.38 -18.80
CA VAL A 49 -8.64 -4.79 -18.87
C VAL A 49 -9.39 -3.79 -19.72
N ASP A 50 -10.00 -4.26 -20.81
CA ASP A 50 -10.76 -3.41 -21.73
C ASP A 50 -9.98 -2.18 -22.19
N GLY A 51 -8.68 -2.37 -22.47
CA GLY A 51 -7.80 -1.30 -22.92
C GLY A 51 -7.30 -0.36 -21.84
N LEU A 52 -7.58 -0.64 -20.57
CA LEU A 52 -7.12 0.18 -19.43
C LEU A 52 -6.19 -0.61 -18.53
N TRP A 53 -5.08 0.01 -18.18
CA TRP A 53 -4.20 -0.52 -17.16
C TRP A 53 -4.80 -0.20 -15.79
N THR A 54 -5.05 -1.22 -14.99
CA THR A 54 -5.79 -1.09 -13.74
C THR A 54 -5.35 -2.12 -12.69
N TYR A 55 -5.76 -1.88 -11.45
CA TYR A 55 -5.83 -2.89 -10.40
C TYR A 55 -7.28 -2.96 -9.95
N SER A 56 -7.81 -4.17 -9.75
CA SER A 56 -9.16 -4.28 -9.19
C SER A 56 -9.16 -3.87 -7.73
N ILE A 57 -10.30 -3.44 -7.23
CA ILE A 57 -10.46 -3.11 -5.80
C ILE A 57 -10.16 -4.33 -4.94
N ASP A 58 -10.61 -5.50 -5.36
CA ASP A 58 -10.33 -6.75 -4.64
C ASP A 58 -8.84 -7.04 -4.59
N ALA A 59 -8.11 -6.81 -5.69
CA ALA A 59 -6.66 -7.00 -5.71
C ALA A 59 -5.96 -6.04 -4.74
N ILE A 60 -6.45 -4.81 -4.62
CA ILE A 60 -5.90 -3.82 -3.69
C ILE A 60 -6.08 -4.29 -2.25
N TRP A 61 -7.30 -4.67 -1.87
CA TRP A 61 -7.58 -5.11 -0.51
C TRP A 61 -6.90 -6.44 -0.17
N ASN A 62 -6.96 -7.40 -1.09
CA ASN A 62 -6.31 -8.70 -0.88
C ASN A 62 -4.80 -8.54 -0.78
N GLY A 63 -4.21 -7.68 -1.61
CA GLY A 63 -2.78 -7.40 -1.57
C GLY A 63 -2.36 -6.74 -0.28
N LEU A 64 -3.15 -5.78 0.21
CA LEU A 64 -2.88 -5.14 1.49
C LEU A 64 -2.93 -6.14 2.64
N GLN A 65 -3.96 -6.99 2.66
CA GLN A 65 -4.13 -8.00 3.70
C GLN A 65 -2.99 -9.02 3.67
N ASP A 66 -2.58 -9.45 2.49
CA ASP A 66 -1.46 -10.38 2.34
C ASP A 66 -0.14 -9.75 2.78
N CYS A 67 0.08 -8.51 2.43
CA CYS A 67 1.26 -7.76 2.83
C CYS A 67 1.35 -7.63 4.37
N TYR A 68 0.24 -7.29 4.99
CA TYR A 68 0.19 -7.17 6.45
C TYR A 68 0.33 -8.54 7.13
N SER A 69 -0.26 -9.57 6.56
CA SER A 69 -0.11 -10.94 7.06
C SER A 69 1.36 -11.39 7.02
N ASP A 70 2.06 -11.05 5.94
CA ASP A 70 3.48 -11.32 5.81
C ASP A 70 4.28 -10.60 6.89
N LEU A 71 3.98 -9.32 7.14
CA LEU A 71 4.60 -8.57 8.23
C LEU A 71 4.36 -9.22 9.59
N ARG A 72 3.12 -9.63 9.85
CA ARG A 72 2.77 -10.28 11.12
C ARG A 72 3.53 -11.59 11.30
N SER A 73 3.66 -12.37 10.24
CA SER A 73 4.42 -13.63 10.28
C SER A 73 5.89 -13.37 10.60
N ASN A 74 6.46 -12.33 10.00
CA ASN A 74 7.86 -11.98 10.23
C ASN A 74 8.08 -11.48 11.65
N VAL A 75 7.15 -10.71 12.20
CA VAL A 75 7.20 -10.27 13.61
C VAL A 75 7.13 -11.47 14.54
N LYS A 76 6.24 -12.41 14.26
CA LYS A 76 6.12 -13.64 15.05
C LYS A 76 7.40 -14.46 15.03
N GLU A 77 8.00 -14.59 13.85
CA GLU A 77 9.24 -15.35 13.69
C GLU A 77 10.42 -14.67 14.36
N LEU A 78 10.55 -13.35 14.23
CA LEU A 78 11.67 -12.60 14.78
C LEU A 78 11.59 -12.39 16.29
N TYR A 79 10.39 -12.13 16.80
CA TYR A 79 10.20 -11.69 18.19
C TYR A 79 9.27 -12.59 19.00
N GLY A 80 8.58 -13.52 18.37
CA GLY A 80 7.68 -14.43 19.06
C GLY A 80 6.40 -13.79 19.60
N ILE A 81 6.01 -12.63 19.08
CA ILE A 81 4.85 -11.87 19.56
C ILE A 81 3.94 -11.47 18.41
N GLU A 82 2.76 -10.99 18.75
CA GLU A 82 1.78 -10.47 17.79
C GLU A 82 1.75 -8.94 17.88
N ILE A 83 1.37 -8.30 16.76
CA ILE A 83 1.10 -6.86 16.74
C ILE A 83 -0.33 -6.66 17.22
N GLU A 84 -0.53 -5.99 18.34
CA GLU A 84 -1.88 -5.71 18.85
C GLU A 84 -2.27 -4.24 18.64
N THR A 85 -1.33 -3.33 18.84
CA THR A 85 -1.56 -1.90 18.65
C THR A 85 -0.37 -1.26 17.96
N LEU A 86 -0.63 -0.14 17.30
CA LEU A 86 0.37 0.67 16.62
C LEU A 86 0.23 2.12 17.07
N ALA A 87 1.35 2.84 17.12
CA ALA A 87 1.33 4.25 17.45
C ALA A 87 0.75 5.10 16.32
N ALA A 88 1.04 4.70 15.07
CA ALA A 88 0.56 5.41 13.89
C ALA A 88 0.70 4.53 12.66
N ILE A 89 -0.02 4.89 11.59
CA ILE A 89 0.10 4.28 10.28
C ILE A 89 0.27 5.39 9.26
N GLY A 90 1.28 5.28 8.41
CA GLY A 90 1.49 6.18 7.29
C GLY A 90 1.35 5.42 5.98
N ILE A 91 0.76 6.04 4.98
CA ILE A 91 0.51 5.40 3.69
C ILE A 91 1.08 6.26 2.58
N SER A 92 1.77 5.60 1.64
CA SER A 92 2.26 6.18 0.41
C SER A 92 1.73 5.35 -0.75
N ALA A 93 1.53 5.96 -1.89
CA ALA A 93 0.98 5.27 -3.05
C ALA A 93 1.58 5.80 -4.34
N MET A 94 1.31 5.10 -5.44
CA MET A 94 1.76 5.49 -6.77
C MET A 94 1.23 6.87 -7.13
N MET A 95 2.06 7.65 -7.81
CA MET A 95 1.65 8.94 -8.38
C MET A 95 0.81 8.72 -9.63
N HIS A 96 -0.01 9.72 -9.96
CA HIS A 96 -0.80 9.78 -11.19
C HIS A 96 -1.84 8.67 -11.34
N GLY A 97 -2.23 8.05 -10.23
CA GLY A 97 -3.36 7.15 -10.21
C GLY A 97 -4.66 7.92 -10.03
N TYR A 98 -5.75 7.37 -10.56
CA TYR A 98 -7.06 8.00 -10.44
C TYR A 98 -8.11 6.99 -10.01
N MET A 99 -8.82 7.32 -8.94
CA MET A 99 -9.96 6.55 -8.43
C MET A 99 -11.06 7.53 -8.06
N ALA A 100 -12.26 7.24 -8.48
CA ALA A 100 -13.42 8.06 -8.14
C ALA A 100 -14.50 7.19 -7.49
N PHE A 101 -15.07 7.70 -6.40
CA PHE A 101 -16.09 6.99 -5.63
C PHE A 101 -17.32 7.85 -5.47
N ASN A 102 -18.48 7.21 -5.36
CA ASN A 102 -19.70 7.91 -4.97
C ASN A 102 -19.72 8.07 -3.43
N LYS A 103 -20.77 8.67 -2.91
CA LYS A 103 -20.87 8.89 -1.47
C LYS A 103 -21.09 7.60 -0.68
N GLU A 104 -21.51 6.53 -1.34
CA GLU A 104 -21.62 5.18 -0.76
C GLU A 104 -20.31 4.41 -0.83
N GLN A 105 -19.21 5.07 -1.29
CA GLN A 105 -17.88 4.51 -1.42
C GLN A 105 -17.77 3.40 -2.47
N GLU A 106 -18.67 3.41 -3.44
CA GLU A 106 -18.58 2.50 -4.59
C GLU A 106 -17.75 3.15 -5.69
N ILE A 107 -16.88 2.37 -6.33
CA ILE A 107 -16.02 2.90 -7.40
C ILE A 107 -16.87 3.18 -8.65
N LEU A 108 -16.72 4.38 -9.20
CA LEU A 108 -17.50 4.84 -10.36
C LEU A 108 -16.91 4.41 -11.68
N VAL A 109 -15.59 4.31 -11.77
CA VAL A 109 -14.86 3.88 -12.96
C VAL A 109 -13.70 3.00 -12.51
N PRO A 110 -13.19 2.10 -13.38
CA PRO A 110 -12.02 1.31 -13.02
C PRO A 110 -10.84 2.20 -12.65
N PHE A 111 -10.06 1.76 -11.66
CA PHE A 111 -8.86 2.48 -11.26
C PHE A 111 -7.94 2.66 -12.47
N ARG A 112 -7.48 3.88 -12.71
CA ARG A 112 -6.60 4.21 -13.83
C ARG A 112 -5.19 4.45 -13.32
N THR A 113 -4.26 3.63 -13.79
CA THR A 113 -2.86 3.73 -13.38
C THR A 113 -2.11 4.70 -14.30
N TRP A 114 -0.88 5.02 -13.90
CA TRP A 114 0.00 5.90 -14.67
C TRP A 114 0.33 5.36 -16.07
N ARG A 115 0.13 4.07 -16.31
CA ARG A 115 0.44 3.44 -17.60
C ARG A 115 -0.55 3.79 -18.70
N ASN A 116 -1.70 4.35 -18.35
CA ASN A 116 -2.71 4.73 -19.33
C ASN A 116 -2.27 5.99 -20.09
N THR A 117 -2.56 6.02 -21.39
CA THR A 117 -2.16 7.10 -22.28
C THR A 117 -3.32 7.97 -22.74
N ASN A 118 -4.50 7.83 -22.14
CA ASN A 118 -5.68 8.59 -22.50
C ASN A 118 -5.44 10.11 -22.50
N THR A 119 -4.82 10.58 -21.44
CA THR A 119 -4.52 12.02 -21.31
C THR A 119 -3.42 12.46 -22.27
N CYS A 120 -2.48 11.57 -22.60
CA CYS A 120 -1.45 11.87 -23.57
C CYS A 120 -2.05 12.12 -24.96
N LEU A 121 -3.03 11.30 -25.37
CA LEU A 121 -3.72 11.48 -26.64
C LEU A 121 -4.49 12.79 -26.68
N LEU A 122 -5.17 13.14 -25.60
CA LEU A 122 -5.87 14.41 -25.50
C LEU A 122 -4.91 15.59 -25.54
N TYR A 123 -3.79 15.46 -24.88
CA TYR A 123 -2.78 16.51 -24.81
C TYR A 123 -2.12 16.77 -26.18
N THR A 124 -1.89 15.73 -26.96
CA THR A 124 -1.20 15.83 -28.24
C THR A 124 -2.15 16.02 -29.41
N SER A 125 -3.48 15.97 -29.18
CA SER A 125 -4.48 16.18 -30.20
C SER A 125 -4.43 17.63 -30.70
N PRO A 126 -4.52 17.87 -32.01
CA PRO A 126 -4.61 19.24 -32.52
C PRO A 126 -5.96 19.88 -32.23
N SER A 127 -6.95 19.13 -31.84
CA SER A 127 -8.27 19.66 -31.55
C SER A 127 -8.27 20.37 -30.19
N PRO A 128 -8.68 21.64 -30.14
CA PRO A 128 -8.90 22.28 -28.86
C PRO A 128 -10.09 21.65 -28.16
N ARG A 129 -10.09 21.66 -26.91
CA ARG A 129 -11.20 21.11 -26.14
C ARG A 129 -12.48 21.91 -26.32
#